data_cc29add1c838a360200757b7df9d290f
#
_entry.id   cc29add1c838a360200757b7df9d290f
#
_cell.length_a   1.000
_cell.length_b   1.000
_cell.length_c   1.000
_cell.angle_alpha   90.00
_cell.angle_beta   90.00
_cell.angle_gamma   90.00
#
_symmetry.space_group_name_H-M   'P 1'
#
loop_
_entity.id
_entity.type
_entity.pdbx_description
1 polymer ?
#
loop_
_entity_poly.entity_id
_entity_poly.type
_entity_poly.pdbx_seq_one_letter_code
_entity_poly.pdbx_strand_id
1 'polypeptide(L)'
;FENRCVQICCNIKTELDRLPKLSSITMDNEVISIIGLSVPYAKESDYKERMAAYIDETVLMAESFDNTQERLKYIRNRLSWKRLFAVIVTDMNAIRVSLYKRERMKDQSRYLRYEEAVGSTGQSQGIYIQFLIAVIHYISSINAPADSAGVLGKTIFIDNPFGAAKDI
;
A
#
# COMPACT_ATOMS: atom_id res chain seq x y z
N PHE A 1 -12.11 -1.94 23.61
CA PHE A 1 -11.06 -2.61 22.81
C PHE A 1 -11.37 -2.50 21.31
N GLU A 2 -12.58 -2.89 20.86
CA GLU A 2 -13.05 -2.86 19.45
C GLU A 2 -12.83 -1.49 18.79
N ASN A 3 -13.27 -0.41 19.43
CA ASN A 3 -13.12 0.96 18.93
C ASN A 3 -11.64 1.29 18.65
N ARG A 4 -10.73 0.78 19.48
CA ARG A 4 -9.29 0.97 19.27
C ARG A 4 -8.79 0.23 18.03
N CYS A 5 -9.29 -1.00 17.81
CA CYS A 5 -8.96 -1.78 16.61
C CYS A 5 -9.49 -1.10 15.34
N VAL A 6 -10.74 -0.61 15.37
CA VAL A 6 -11.33 0.16 14.26
C VAL A 6 -10.50 1.42 13.99
N GLN A 7 -10.11 2.17 15.04
CA GLN A 7 -9.30 3.38 14.87
C GLN A 7 -7.95 3.09 14.21
N ILE A 8 -7.28 2.00 14.57
CA ILE A 8 -6.03 1.57 13.92
C ILE A 8 -6.27 1.30 12.44
N CYS A 9 -7.36 0.59 12.10
CA CYS A 9 -7.71 0.31 10.70
C CYS A 9 -8.02 1.58 9.92
N CYS A 10 -8.74 2.54 10.51
CA CYS A 10 -9.02 3.84 9.89
C CYS A 10 -7.74 4.65 9.66
N ASN A 11 -6.79 4.61 10.57
CA ASN A 11 -5.49 5.27 10.38
C ASN A 11 -4.73 4.65 9.20
N ILE A 12 -4.69 3.31 9.12
CA ILE A 12 -4.08 2.60 7.98
C ILE A 12 -4.79 2.99 6.67
N LYS A 13 -6.13 2.99 6.65
CA LYS A 13 -6.92 3.42 5.49
C LYS A 13 -6.52 4.83 5.06
N THR A 14 -6.46 5.77 6.00
CA THR A 14 -6.09 7.16 5.72
C THR A 14 -4.72 7.26 5.07
N GLU A 15 -3.73 6.51 5.56
CA GLU A 15 -2.39 6.50 4.97
C GLU A 15 -2.37 5.87 3.58
N LEU A 16 -3.11 4.79 3.36
CA LEU A 16 -3.25 4.18 2.04
C LEU A 16 -3.94 5.10 1.04
N ASP A 17 -4.98 5.85 1.46
CA ASP A 17 -5.68 6.81 0.61
C ASP A 17 -4.80 8.04 0.25
N ARG A 18 -3.79 8.34 1.08
CA ARG A 18 -2.79 9.40 0.81
C ARG A 18 -1.70 8.97 -0.17
N LEU A 19 -1.40 7.66 -0.25
CA LEU A 19 -0.30 7.14 -1.04
C LEU A 19 -0.33 7.60 -2.52
N PRO A 20 -1.44 7.55 -3.26
CA PRO A 20 -1.49 8.05 -4.64
C PRO A 20 -1.11 9.53 -4.75
N LYS A 21 -1.59 10.37 -3.84
CA LYS A 21 -1.33 11.81 -3.83
C LYS A 21 0.13 12.13 -3.53
N LEU A 22 0.70 11.48 -2.52
CA LEU A 22 2.07 11.69 -2.08
C LEU A 22 3.11 11.03 -3.00
N SER A 23 2.68 10.13 -3.88
CA SER A 23 3.50 9.52 -4.92
C SER A 23 3.48 10.29 -6.25
N SER A 24 2.91 11.50 -6.27
CA SER A 24 2.81 12.31 -7.48
C SER A 24 4.14 12.96 -7.85
N ILE A 25 4.38 13.09 -9.13
CA ILE A 25 5.50 13.84 -9.71
C ILE A 25 4.96 14.85 -10.71
N THR A 26 5.73 15.92 -10.95
CA THR A 26 5.41 16.91 -11.99
C THR A 26 6.20 16.56 -13.24
N MET A 27 5.50 16.31 -14.35
CA MET A 27 6.08 16.10 -15.68
C MET A 27 5.35 16.99 -16.67
N ASP A 28 6.12 17.73 -17.48
CA ASP A 28 5.57 18.62 -18.54
C ASP A 28 4.46 19.56 -18.04
N ASN A 29 4.62 20.11 -16.83
CA ASN A 29 3.65 20.96 -16.11
C ASN A 29 2.36 20.24 -15.63
N GLU A 30 2.30 18.93 -15.71
CA GLU A 30 1.20 18.14 -15.17
C GLU A 30 1.62 17.39 -13.91
N VAL A 31 0.73 17.33 -12.91
CA VAL A 31 0.93 16.53 -11.70
C VAL A 31 0.34 15.15 -11.95
N ILE A 32 1.20 14.15 -11.96
CA ILE A 32 0.85 12.78 -12.27
C ILE A 32 1.08 11.91 -11.04
N SER A 33 0.04 11.18 -10.61
CA SER A 33 0.19 10.14 -9.58
C SER A 33 0.84 8.91 -10.19
N ILE A 34 1.99 8.51 -9.67
CA ILE A 34 2.72 7.33 -10.17
C ILE A 34 2.05 6.03 -9.72
N ILE A 35 1.50 6.03 -8.50
CA ILE A 35 0.83 4.87 -7.92
C ILE A 35 -0.67 5.12 -7.88
N GLY A 36 -1.45 4.22 -8.47
CA GLY A 36 -2.88 4.10 -8.24
C GLY A 36 -3.15 2.95 -7.26
N LEU A 37 -4.02 3.18 -6.30
CA LEU A 37 -4.42 2.17 -5.32
C LEU A 37 -5.94 2.14 -5.23
N SER A 38 -6.51 0.95 -5.38
CA SER A 38 -7.94 0.69 -5.18
C SER A 38 -8.11 -0.40 -4.13
N VAL A 39 -8.78 -0.07 -3.04
CA VAL A 39 -9.08 -1.00 -1.95
C VAL A 39 -10.59 -1.07 -1.78
N PRO A 40 -11.22 -2.25 -1.87
CA PRO A 40 -12.65 -2.42 -1.71
C PRO A 40 -13.01 -2.41 -0.21
N TYR A 41 -13.19 -1.23 0.34
CA TYR A 41 -13.60 -1.07 1.73
C TYR A 41 -15.08 -1.43 1.93
N ALA A 42 -15.42 -2.00 3.08
CA ALA A 42 -16.78 -2.08 3.57
C ALA A 42 -17.33 -0.65 3.85
N LYS A 43 -18.61 -0.53 4.12
CA LYS A 43 -19.17 0.75 4.56
C LYS A 43 -18.63 1.09 5.96
N GLU A 44 -18.28 2.36 6.18
CA GLU A 44 -17.73 2.80 7.48
C GLU A 44 -18.70 2.57 8.64
N SER A 45 -20.01 2.65 8.38
CA SER A 45 -21.06 2.28 9.35
C SER A 45 -20.91 0.86 9.90
N ASP A 46 -20.38 -0.04 9.10
CA ASP A 46 -20.34 -1.48 9.40
C ASP A 46 -19.03 -1.90 10.09
N TYR A 47 -18.04 -1.00 10.15
CA TYR A 47 -16.71 -1.32 10.69
C TYR A 47 -16.75 -1.80 12.12
N LYS A 48 -17.57 -1.17 12.96
CA LYS A 48 -17.68 -1.53 14.38
C LYS A 48 -18.31 -2.90 14.56
N GLU A 49 -19.39 -3.19 13.87
CA GLU A 49 -20.09 -4.47 13.93
C GLU A 49 -19.19 -5.61 13.41
N ARG A 50 -18.54 -5.41 12.27
CA ARG A 50 -17.60 -6.39 11.71
C ARG A 50 -16.43 -6.66 12.64
N MET A 51 -15.89 -5.61 13.29
CA MET A 51 -14.78 -5.75 14.23
C MET A 51 -15.23 -6.47 15.52
N ALA A 52 -16.41 -6.17 16.03
CA ALA A 52 -16.98 -6.87 17.18
C ALA A 52 -17.13 -8.36 16.89
N ALA A 53 -17.78 -8.72 15.78
CA ALA A 53 -17.94 -10.12 15.37
C ALA A 53 -16.59 -10.84 15.21
N TYR A 54 -15.58 -10.16 14.64
CA TYR A 54 -14.23 -10.72 14.50
C TYR A 54 -13.55 -10.98 15.85
N ILE A 55 -13.70 -10.07 16.80
CA ILE A 55 -13.12 -10.20 18.14
C ILE A 55 -13.83 -11.30 18.91
N ASP A 56 -15.17 -11.35 18.87
CA ASP A 56 -15.97 -12.39 19.53
C ASP A 56 -15.59 -13.79 19.02
N GLU A 57 -15.49 -13.95 17.70
CA GLU A 57 -14.98 -15.20 17.10
C GLU A 57 -13.56 -15.53 17.60
N THR A 58 -12.70 -14.52 17.68
CA THR A 58 -11.32 -14.71 18.15
C THR A 58 -11.27 -15.15 19.61
N VAL A 59 -12.12 -14.59 20.48
CA VAL A 59 -12.22 -14.97 21.89
C VAL A 59 -12.74 -16.39 22.00
N LEU A 60 -13.84 -16.72 21.33
CA LEU A 60 -14.43 -18.05 21.33
C LEU A 60 -13.44 -19.13 20.93
N MET A 61 -12.71 -18.88 19.85
CA MET A 61 -11.69 -19.82 19.38
C MET A 61 -10.48 -19.88 20.32
N ALA A 62 -10.10 -18.77 20.94
CA ALA A 62 -9.00 -18.77 21.92
C ALA A 62 -9.30 -19.59 23.17
N GLU A 63 -10.57 -19.65 23.59
CA GLU A 63 -11.02 -20.46 24.72
C GLU A 63 -10.92 -21.97 24.47
N SER A 64 -10.92 -22.39 23.21
CA SER A 64 -10.78 -23.81 22.84
C SER A 64 -9.35 -24.37 23.02
N PHE A 65 -8.36 -23.52 23.26
CA PHE A 65 -6.97 -23.97 23.46
C PHE A 65 -6.71 -24.25 24.95
N ASP A 66 -6.33 -25.48 25.27
CA ASP A 66 -5.92 -25.87 26.63
C ASP A 66 -4.56 -25.27 27.01
N ASN A 67 -3.65 -25.15 26.02
CA ASN A 67 -2.31 -24.63 26.23
C ASN A 67 -2.29 -23.11 26.17
N THR A 68 -1.84 -22.47 27.24
CA THR A 68 -1.72 -21.00 27.34
C THR A 68 -0.81 -20.40 26.28
N GLN A 69 0.30 -21.07 25.90
CA GLN A 69 1.24 -20.57 24.90
C GLN A 69 0.62 -20.60 23.50
N GLU A 70 -0.11 -21.65 23.17
CA GLU A 70 -0.83 -21.76 21.90
C GLU A 70 -1.95 -20.74 21.80
N ARG A 71 -2.70 -20.55 22.88
CA ARG A 71 -3.71 -19.51 23.00
C ARG A 71 -3.15 -18.12 22.75
N LEU A 72 -2.03 -17.77 23.39
CA LEU A 72 -1.37 -16.48 23.19
C LEU A 72 -0.84 -16.30 21.77
N LYS A 73 -0.27 -17.34 21.16
CA LYS A 73 0.19 -17.32 19.78
C LYS A 73 -0.97 -17.10 18.81
N TYR A 74 -2.10 -17.78 19.03
CA TYR A 74 -3.31 -17.59 18.23
C TYR A 74 -3.82 -16.15 18.33
N ILE A 75 -4.00 -15.62 19.53
CA ILE A 75 -4.48 -14.25 19.76
C ILE A 75 -3.55 -13.22 19.09
N ARG A 76 -2.22 -13.35 19.24
CA ARG A 76 -1.25 -12.45 18.59
C ARG A 76 -1.36 -12.47 17.08
N ASN A 77 -1.58 -13.64 16.48
CA ASN A 77 -1.78 -13.77 15.05
C ASN A 77 -3.07 -13.07 14.61
N ARG A 78 -4.18 -13.33 15.30
CA ARG A 78 -5.49 -12.72 14.99
C ARG A 78 -5.48 -11.20 15.17
N LEU A 79 -4.77 -10.67 16.14
CA LEU A 79 -4.65 -9.23 16.41
C LEU A 79 -3.52 -8.55 15.62
N SER A 80 -2.91 -9.24 14.64
CA SER A 80 -1.95 -8.60 13.76
C SER A 80 -2.64 -7.54 12.88
N TRP A 81 -1.93 -6.44 12.58
CA TRP A 81 -2.46 -5.32 11.80
C TRP A 81 -3.06 -5.76 10.45
N LYS A 82 -2.43 -6.72 9.79
CA LYS A 82 -2.89 -7.27 8.51
C LYS A 82 -4.26 -7.94 8.64
N ARG A 83 -4.46 -8.69 9.71
CA ARG A 83 -5.73 -9.38 9.96
C ARG A 83 -6.84 -8.43 10.40
N LEU A 84 -6.51 -7.47 11.27
CA LEU A 84 -7.45 -6.43 11.67
C LEU A 84 -7.88 -5.58 10.48
N PHE A 85 -6.94 -5.18 9.62
CA PHE A 85 -7.24 -4.40 8.42
C PHE A 85 -8.14 -5.17 7.46
N ALA A 86 -7.95 -6.48 7.32
CA ALA A 86 -8.81 -7.32 6.48
C ALA A 86 -10.29 -7.31 6.93
N VAL A 87 -10.59 -6.97 8.19
CA VAL A 87 -11.97 -6.87 8.69
C VAL A 87 -12.75 -5.74 8.01
N ILE A 88 -12.09 -4.63 7.71
CA ILE A 88 -12.73 -3.47 7.06
C ILE A 88 -12.68 -3.53 5.53
N VAL A 89 -12.02 -4.52 4.95
CA VAL A 89 -11.95 -4.76 3.50
C VAL A 89 -12.95 -5.85 3.13
N THR A 90 -13.70 -5.68 2.05
CA THR A 90 -14.70 -6.67 1.62
C THR A 90 -14.08 -7.87 0.91
N ASP A 91 -13.02 -7.63 0.13
CA ASP A 91 -12.26 -8.67 -0.57
C ASP A 91 -10.79 -8.25 -0.70
N MET A 92 -9.92 -8.94 0.04
CA MET A 92 -8.47 -8.70 0.00
C MET A 92 -7.86 -9.01 -1.39
N ASN A 93 -8.47 -9.92 -2.16
CA ASN A 93 -7.99 -10.28 -3.49
C ASN A 93 -8.41 -9.26 -4.56
N ALA A 94 -9.36 -8.39 -4.24
CA ALA A 94 -9.81 -7.32 -5.13
C ALA A 94 -9.01 -6.02 -4.96
N ILE A 95 -8.03 -5.98 -4.06
CA ILE A 95 -7.08 -4.86 -3.96
C ILE A 95 -6.29 -4.79 -5.26
N ARG A 96 -6.21 -3.59 -5.85
CA ARG A 96 -5.47 -3.35 -7.09
C ARG A 96 -4.47 -2.22 -6.90
N VAL A 97 -3.25 -2.51 -7.30
CA VAL A 97 -2.18 -1.52 -7.44
C VAL A 97 -1.95 -1.30 -8.92
N SER A 98 -1.94 -0.07 -9.36
CA SER A 98 -1.62 0.32 -10.73
C SER A 98 -0.44 1.30 -10.74
N LEU A 99 0.35 1.22 -11.78
CA LEU A 99 1.50 2.09 -11.98
C LEU A 99 1.30 2.89 -13.28
N TYR A 100 1.61 4.19 -13.20
CA TYR A 100 1.56 5.05 -14.37
C TYR A 100 2.70 4.70 -15.33
N LYS A 101 2.36 4.43 -16.58
CA LYS A 101 3.30 4.20 -17.68
C LYS A 101 3.09 5.21 -18.78
N ARG A 102 4.15 5.94 -19.14
CA ARG A 102 4.15 6.80 -20.32
C ARG A 102 4.85 6.07 -21.47
N GLU A 103 4.13 5.86 -22.57
CA GLU A 103 4.70 5.33 -23.81
C GLU A 103 5.06 6.49 -24.73
N ARG A 104 6.36 6.77 -24.88
CA ARG A 104 6.85 7.89 -25.72
C ARG A 104 6.47 7.79 -27.19
N MET A 105 6.28 6.57 -27.73
CA MET A 105 6.01 6.38 -29.15
C MET A 105 4.54 6.47 -29.57
N LYS A 106 3.60 6.47 -28.64
CA LYS A 106 2.15 6.40 -28.98
C LYS A 106 1.33 7.53 -28.39
N ASP A 107 1.94 8.49 -27.73
CA ASP A 107 1.23 9.54 -26.98
C ASP A 107 0.14 9.01 -26.03
N GLN A 108 0.23 7.72 -25.67
CA GLN A 108 -0.71 7.03 -24.81
C GLN A 108 -0.08 6.79 -23.45
N SER A 109 -0.43 7.63 -22.50
CA SER A 109 -0.16 7.36 -21.10
C SER A 109 -1.32 6.57 -20.51
N ARG A 110 -1.00 5.49 -19.78
CA ARG A 110 -2.01 4.67 -19.12
C ARG A 110 -1.54 4.11 -17.79
N TYR A 111 -2.51 3.81 -16.94
CA TYR A 111 -2.26 3.01 -15.75
C TYR A 111 -2.30 1.53 -16.12
N LEU A 112 -1.23 0.82 -15.79
CA LEU A 112 -1.12 -0.63 -15.92
C LEU A 112 -1.26 -1.28 -14.55
N ARG A 113 -1.85 -2.46 -14.50
CA ARG A 113 -1.75 -3.29 -13.30
C ARG A 113 -0.30 -3.61 -13.03
N TYR A 114 0.05 -3.78 -11.75
CA TYR A 114 1.42 -4.10 -11.37
C TYR A 114 1.98 -5.29 -12.13
N GLU A 115 1.17 -6.36 -12.28
CA GLU A 115 1.53 -7.60 -12.98
C GLU A 115 1.79 -7.37 -14.47
N GLU A 116 1.04 -6.47 -15.10
CA GLU A 116 1.21 -6.11 -16.52
C GLU A 116 2.44 -5.20 -16.71
N ALA A 117 2.69 -4.32 -15.74
CA ALA A 117 3.81 -3.41 -15.78
C ALA A 117 5.16 -4.13 -15.67
N VAL A 118 5.20 -5.26 -14.96
CA VAL A 118 6.40 -6.05 -14.67
C VAL A 118 6.74 -7.06 -15.77
N GLY A 119 5.80 -7.34 -16.70
CA GLY A 119 5.89 -8.46 -17.64
C GLY A 119 6.89 -8.33 -18.81
N SER A 120 7.52 -7.17 -19.06
CA SER A 120 8.50 -6.98 -20.15
C SER A 120 9.86 -6.56 -19.64
N THR A 121 10.91 -7.33 -19.96
CA THR A 121 12.23 -7.28 -19.30
C THR A 121 12.97 -5.93 -19.37
N GLY A 122 12.83 -5.15 -20.45
CA GLY A 122 13.56 -3.86 -20.56
C GLY A 122 12.76 -2.66 -20.04
N GLN A 123 11.44 -2.72 -20.07
CA GLN A 123 10.56 -1.66 -19.60
C GLN A 123 10.26 -1.75 -18.10
N SER A 124 10.42 -2.95 -17.53
CA SER A 124 10.18 -3.25 -16.11
C SER A 124 11.07 -2.43 -15.19
N GLN A 125 12.33 -2.23 -15.55
CA GLN A 125 13.30 -1.50 -14.71
C GLN A 125 12.91 -0.02 -14.54
N GLY A 126 12.48 0.65 -15.63
CA GLY A 126 12.01 2.03 -15.53
C GLY A 126 10.79 2.16 -14.60
N ILE A 127 9.89 1.20 -14.64
CA ILE A 127 8.70 1.17 -13.79
C ILE A 127 9.07 0.90 -12.33
N TYR A 128 10.01 -0.01 -12.06
CA TYR A 128 10.52 -0.23 -10.70
C TYR A 128 11.19 1.00 -10.11
N ILE A 129 12.00 1.71 -10.91
CA ILE A 129 12.62 2.95 -10.47
C ILE A 129 11.56 4.01 -10.15
N GLN A 130 10.55 4.18 -11.00
CA GLN A 130 9.45 5.12 -10.76
C GLN A 130 8.67 4.75 -9.50
N PHE A 131 8.36 3.47 -9.31
CA PHE A 131 7.71 2.97 -8.11
C PHE A 131 8.54 3.25 -6.86
N LEU A 132 9.85 2.96 -6.90
CA LEU A 132 10.76 3.23 -5.79
C LEU A 132 10.83 4.72 -5.45
N ILE A 133 10.94 5.58 -6.47
CA ILE A 133 10.91 7.03 -6.29
C ILE A 133 9.60 7.47 -5.63
N ALA A 134 8.46 6.95 -6.08
CA ALA A 134 7.15 7.27 -5.53
C ALA A 134 7.03 6.86 -4.06
N VAL A 135 7.51 5.66 -3.70
CA VAL A 135 7.53 5.17 -2.31
C VAL A 135 8.45 6.03 -1.44
N ILE A 136 9.63 6.41 -1.93
CA ILE A 136 10.56 7.29 -1.20
C ILE A 136 9.94 8.67 -1.00
N HIS A 137 9.26 9.22 -2.00
CA HIS A 137 8.51 10.47 -1.88
C HIS A 137 7.44 10.37 -0.80
N TYR A 138 6.65 9.31 -0.80
CA TYR A 138 5.64 9.04 0.21
C TYR A 138 6.25 9.00 1.62
N ILE A 139 7.25 8.13 1.84
CA ILE A 139 7.92 8.00 3.14
C ILE A 139 8.48 9.33 3.63
N SER A 140 9.02 10.13 2.72
CA SER A 140 9.59 11.43 3.05
C SER A 140 8.53 12.45 3.42
N SER A 141 7.40 12.42 2.74
CA SER A 141 6.29 13.35 2.98
C SER A 141 5.63 13.10 4.32
N ILE A 142 5.57 11.85 4.79
CA ILE A 142 5.00 11.52 6.11
C ILE A 142 5.99 11.81 7.26
N ASN A 143 7.30 11.84 6.98
CA ASN A 143 8.34 12.08 7.98
C ASN A 143 8.88 13.53 7.96
N ALA A 144 8.40 14.38 7.04
CA ALA A 144 8.82 15.77 6.97
C ALA A 144 8.26 16.54 8.18
N PRO A 145 9.10 17.33 8.88
CA PRO A 145 8.60 18.26 9.88
C PRO A 145 7.62 19.26 9.25
N ALA A 146 6.56 19.62 9.99
CA ALA A 146 5.50 20.51 9.49
C ALA A 146 6.03 21.87 8.98
N ASP A 147 7.18 22.31 9.47
CA ASP A 147 7.82 23.59 9.14
C ASP A 147 8.88 23.52 8.03
N SER A 148 9.15 22.33 7.49
CA SER A 148 10.16 22.18 6.43
C SER A 148 9.55 22.47 5.06
N ALA A 149 9.41 23.75 4.72
CA ALA A 149 9.18 24.21 3.34
C ALA A 149 10.40 23.98 2.42
N GLY A 150 11.43 23.30 2.89
CA GLY A 150 12.63 22.96 2.16
C GLY A 150 12.48 21.67 1.39
N VAL A 151 12.71 21.70 0.09
CA VAL A 151 12.90 20.51 -0.75
C VAL A 151 14.07 19.71 -0.17
N LEU A 152 13.79 18.65 0.56
CA LEU A 152 14.83 17.70 0.95
C LEU A 152 15.32 17.01 -0.32
N GLY A 153 16.48 17.45 -0.80
CA GLY A 153 17.19 16.77 -1.89
C GLY A 153 17.50 15.34 -1.47
N LYS A 154 17.10 14.37 -2.29
CA LYS A 154 17.37 12.95 -2.06
C LYS A 154 18.17 12.42 -3.22
N THR A 155 19.19 11.66 -2.89
CA THR A 155 20.01 10.96 -3.88
C THR A 155 19.71 9.46 -3.74
N ILE A 156 19.35 8.85 -4.85
CA ILE A 156 19.12 7.41 -4.96
C ILE A 156 20.28 6.84 -5.75
N PHE A 157 21.02 5.92 -5.15
CA PHE A 157 22.04 5.15 -5.84
C PHE A 157 21.43 3.84 -6.31
N ILE A 158 21.45 3.60 -7.61
CA ILE A 158 20.96 2.36 -8.21
C ILE A 158 22.17 1.66 -8.81
N ASP A 159 22.54 0.53 -8.22
CA ASP A 159 23.58 -0.33 -8.76
C ASP A 159 23.03 -1.09 -9.97
N ASN A 160 23.77 -1.00 -11.09
CA ASN A 160 23.45 -1.68 -12.33
C ASN A 160 22.00 -1.47 -12.84
N PRO A 161 21.53 -0.23 -13.05
CA PRO A 161 20.15 0.05 -13.42
C PRO A 161 19.71 -0.57 -14.75
N PHE A 162 20.66 -1.05 -15.56
CA PHE A 162 20.42 -1.68 -16.87
C PHE A 162 20.90 -3.15 -16.93
N GLY A 163 21.28 -3.73 -15.83
CA GLY A 163 21.95 -5.05 -15.76
C GLY A 163 21.15 -6.27 -16.26
N ALA A 164 19.90 -6.09 -16.68
CA ALA A 164 19.13 -7.13 -17.34
C ALA A 164 18.80 -6.81 -18.80
N ALA A 165 19.24 -5.66 -19.33
CA ALA A 165 19.18 -5.40 -20.76
C ALA A 165 20.27 -6.27 -21.41
N LYS A 166 19.92 -7.48 -21.80
CA LYS A 166 20.70 -8.22 -22.77
C LYS A 166 20.67 -7.43 -24.06
N ASP A 167 21.86 -7.20 -24.61
CA ASP A 167 22.09 -6.54 -25.86
C ASP A 167 21.06 -6.92 -26.92
N ILE A 168 20.41 -5.93 -27.48
CA ILE A 168 19.65 -6.04 -28.72
C ILE A 168 20.63 -5.74 -29.86
#